data_2cba6ff4bdb3c0ce805882a9b0dd81f2
#
_entry.id   2cba6ff4bdb3c0ce805882a9b0dd81f2
#
_cell.length_a   1.000
_cell.length_b   1.000
_cell.length_c   1.000
_cell.angle_alpha   90.00
_cell.angle_beta   90.00
_cell.angle_gamma   90.00
#
_symmetry.space_group_name_H-M   'P 1'
#
loop_
_entity.id
_entity.type
_entity.pdbx_description
1 polymer ?
#
loop_
_entity_poly.entity_id
_entity_poly.type
_entity_poly.pdbx_seq_one_letter_code
_entity_poly.pdbx_strand_id
1 'polypeptide(L)'
;MASMLQNGLLAQYYHKDIASNKQAVKEKNLLQELKIKKVIVHSFEGDRSESGGFFCEKKISKNYTLIETYTKSYISGRSILTSSYNENGLLLQSMDSSDMAVSASQYEYDAKGNILKITSRSHSFDDDFATSLTEVHQYRYDEKNRPVQMLRIRNGKDSALIDFLQDEIGNITDEIEPGINGKHFYYYYDDKNRLTDIVKYNAVKGALKPDFIFEYNRQNQLVKMVAIEEGMSGDYNTWQYVYGDEGQRIIEKCFSKENILLGYFEYEYK
;
A
#
# COMPACT_ATOMS: atom_id res chain seq x y z
N MET A 1 -12.74 2.41 -8.88
CA MET A 1 -11.55 1.51 -8.78
C MET A 1 -10.49 1.95 -7.77
N ALA A 2 -10.22 3.22 -7.54
CA ALA A 2 -9.20 3.68 -6.58
C ALA A 2 -9.42 3.24 -5.12
N SER A 3 -10.65 2.92 -4.70
CA SER A 3 -10.98 2.48 -3.33
C SER A 3 -10.81 0.97 -3.08
N MET A 4 -10.60 0.15 -4.10
CA MET A 4 -10.50 -1.31 -3.92
C MET A 4 -9.14 -1.79 -3.39
N LEU A 5 -8.08 -1.00 -3.53
CA LEU A 5 -6.76 -1.35 -3.00
C LEU A 5 -6.61 -1.22 -1.48
N GLN A 6 -7.53 -0.54 -0.80
CA GLN A 6 -7.41 -0.29 0.64
C GLN A 6 -8.11 -1.32 1.54
N ASN A 7 -9.09 -2.08 1.04
CA ASN A 7 -9.93 -2.92 1.90
C ASN A 7 -9.45 -4.36 2.14
N GLY A 8 -8.43 -4.86 1.42
CA GLY A 8 -7.88 -6.22 1.59
C GLY A 8 -6.66 -6.35 2.50
N LEU A 9 -6.08 -5.23 2.95
CA LEU A 9 -4.75 -5.19 3.59
C LEU A 9 -4.77 -5.20 5.13
N LEU A 10 -5.85 -5.65 5.76
CA LEU A 10 -6.04 -5.48 7.22
C LEU A 10 -5.10 -6.28 8.13
N ALA A 11 -4.12 -7.03 7.60
CA ALA A 11 -3.30 -7.86 8.47
C ALA A 11 -1.90 -8.22 7.94
N GLN A 12 -1.30 -7.44 7.06
CA GLN A 12 0.05 -7.68 6.54
C GLN A 12 0.93 -6.48 6.89
N TYR A 13 1.26 -6.36 8.18
CA TYR A 13 1.88 -5.15 8.73
C TYR A 13 3.24 -4.84 8.10
N TYR A 14 4.09 -5.87 7.89
CA TYR A 14 5.37 -5.65 7.23
C TYR A 14 5.21 -5.04 5.84
N HIS A 15 4.33 -5.61 5.02
CA HIS A 15 4.09 -5.11 3.66
C HIS A 15 3.42 -3.74 3.68
N LYS A 16 2.38 -3.57 4.48
CA LYS A 16 1.60 -2.34 4.58
C LYS A 16 2.42 -1.17 5.13
N ASP A 17 3.17 -1.39 6.19
CA ASP A 17 3.83 -0.32 6.93
C ASP A 17 5.24 -0.05 6.38
N ILE A 18 6.08 -1.10 6.29
CA ILE A 18 7.51 -0.94 5.96
C ILE A 18 7.72 -0.95 4.45
N ALA A 19 7.20 -1.94 3.73
CA ALA A 19 7.43 -2.05 2.29
C ALA A 19 6.73 -0.91 1.52
N SER A 20 5.47 -0.61 1.87
CA SER A 20 4.72 0.48 1.24
C SER A 20 5.30 1.86 1.56
N ASN A 21 5.82 2.09 2.77
CA ASN A 21 6.51 3.33 3.12
C ASN A 21 7.77 3.53 2.27
N LYS A 22 8.59 2.48 2.13
CA LYS A 22 9.77 2.49 1.26
C LYS A 22 9.39 2.78 -0.21
N GLN A 23 8.30 2.20 -0.68
CA GLN A 23 7.79 2.44 -2.04
C GLN A 23 7.33 3.89 -2.22
N ALA A 24 6.62 4.48 -1.25
CA ALA A 24 6.20 5.89 -1.31
C ALA A 24 7.39 6.85 -1.37
N VAL A 25 8.44 6.59 -0.58
CA VAL A 25 9.69 7.36 -0.62
C VAL A 25 10.39 7.21 -1.97
N LYS A 26 10.44 6.02 -2.53
CA LYS A 26 11.03 5.75 -3.86
C LYS A 26 10.28 6.51 -4.97
N GLU A 27 8.96 6.47 -4.96
CA GLU A 27 8.14 7.21 -5.93
C GLU A 27 8.35 8.73 -5.82
N LYS A 28 8.35 9.27 -4.60
CA LYS A 28 8.65 10.69 -4.37
C LYS A 28 10.04 11.07 -4.90
N ASN A 29 11.06 10.25 -4.69
CA ASN A 29 12.42 10.50 -5.17
C ASN A 29 12.46 10.49 -6.70
N LEU A 30 11.79 9.56 -7.37
CA LEU A 30 11.67 9.53 -8.82
C LEU A 30 11.02 10.81 -9.36
N LEU A 31 9.92 11.27 -8.75
CA LEU A 31 9.29 12.54 -9.14
C LEU A 31 10.24 13.73 -9.00
N GLN A 32 11.10 13.71 -7.98
CA GLN A 32 12.11 14.74 -7.74
C GLN A 32 13.25 14.69 -8.77
N GLU A 33 13.75 13.51 -9.09
CA GLU A 33 14.80 13.29 -10.11
C GLU A 33 14.33 13.76 -11.49
N LEU A 34 13.10 13.42 -11.85
CA LEU A 34 12.47 13.81 -13.11
C LEU A 34 11.92 15.23 -13.12
N LYS A 35 12.05 15.98 -12.00
CA LYS A 35 11.56 17.35 -11.83
C LYS A 35 10.05 17.51 -12.05
N ILE A 36 9.28 16.47 -11.86
CA ILE A 36 7.83 16.45 -12.05
C ILE A 36 7.15 17.23 -10.93
N LYS A 37 6.20 18.09 -11.30
CA LYS A 37 5.41 18.93 -10.38
C LYS A 37 3.93 18.61 -10.38
N LYS A 38 3.48 17.90 -11.40
CA LYS A 38 2.09 17.53 -11.57
C LYS A 38 2.00 16.18 -12.25
N VAL A 39 1.03 15.36 -11.83
CA VAL A 39 0.64 14.15 -12.55
C VAL A 39 -0.88 14.20 -12.75
N ILE A 40 -1.34 14.01 -13.96
CA ILE A 40 -2.76 13.84 -14.29
C ILE A 40 -2.98 12.36 -14.55
N VAL A 41 -4.04 11.81 -13.97
CA VAL A 41 -4.42 10.41 -14.17
C VAL A 41 -5.72 10.36 -14.96
N HIS A 42 -5.68 9.73 -16.10
CA HIS A 42 -6.85 9.45 -16.95
C HIS A 42 -7.35 8.04 -16.63
N SER A 43 -8.67 7.87 -16.47
CA SER A 43 -9.30 6.58 -16.20
C SER A 43 -10.16 6.14 -17.37
N PHE A 44 -10.03 4.87 -17.72
CA PHE A 44 -10.75 4.24 -18.82
C PHE A 44 -11.44 2.96 -18.34
N GLU A 45 -12.61 2.69 -18.89
CA GLU A 45 -13.37 1.46 -18.65
C GLU A 45 -12.81 0.28 -19.48
N GLY A 46 -13.35 -0.92 -19.27
CA GLY A 46 -12.93 -2.11 -19.98
C GLY A 46 -13.15 -2.06 -21.50
N ASP A 47 -14.11 -1.28 -21.97
CA ASP A 47 -14.37 -1.01 -23.39
C ASP A 47 -13.49 0.12 -23.96
N ARG A 48 -12.58 0.66 -23.15
CA ARG A 48 -11.65 1.77 -23.45
C ARG A 48 -12.30 3.14 -23.59
N SER A 49 -13.56 3.30 -23.21
CA SER A 49 -14.17 4.62 -23.05
C SER A 49 -13.60 5.32 -21.82
N GLU A 50 -13.52 6.64 -21.81
CA GLU A 50 -13.15 7.41 -20.63
C GLU A 50 -14.17 7.21 -19.52
N SER A 51 -13.69 7.02 -18.27
CA SER A 51 -14.57 6.89 -17.11
C SER A 51 -15.27 8.21 -16.83
N GLY A 52 -16.59 8.23 -17.01
CA GLY A 52 -17.41 9.43 -16.83
C GLY A 52 -17.25 10.03 -15.42
N GLY A 53 -17.01 11.35 -15.35
CA GLY A 53 -16.90 12.08 -14.09
C GLY A 53 -15.68 11.76 -13.23
N PHE A 54 -14.74 10.95 -13.74
CA PHE A 54 -13.45 10.73 -13.07
C PHE A 54 -12.52 11.93 -13.31
N PHE A 55 -11.87 12.36 -12.23
CA PHE A 55 -10.79 13.33 -12.27
C PHE A 55 -9.77 12.96 -11.19
N CYS A 56 -8.49 12.90 -11.54
CA CYS A 56 -7.42 12.70 -10.58
C CYS A 56 -6.19 13.53 -10.97
N GLU A 57 -5.76 14.36 -10.04
CA GLU A 57 -4.57 15.21 -10.19
C GLU A 57 -3.69 15.11 -8.95
N LYS A 58 -2.40 14.84 -9.15
CA LYS A 58 -1.39 14.87 -8.11
C LYS A 58 -0.55 16.14 -8.27
N LYS A 59 -0.50 16.97 -7.24
CA LYS A 59 0.32 18.19 -7.15
C LYS A 59 1.50 17.96 -6.23
N ILE A 60 2.67 18.36 -6.67
CA ILE A 60 3.93 18.21 -5.93
C ILE A 60 4.48 19.61 -5.61
N SER A 61 4.75 19.87 -4.33
CA SER A 61 5.34 21.14 -3.88
C SER A 61 6.71 21.39 -4.50
N LYS A 62 7.14 22.67 -4.54
CA LYS A 62 8.40 23.08 -5.15
C LYS A 62 9.61 22.34 -4.57
N ASN A 63 9.60 22.07 -3.27
CA ASN A 63 10.67 21.38 -2.54
C ASN A 63 10.45 19.89 -2.36
N TYR A 64 9.39 19.30 -2.96
CA TYR A 64 9.03 17.87 -2.89
C TYR A 64 8.74 17.36 -1.46
N THR A 65 8.39 18.25 -0.54
CA THR A 65 8.03 17.86 0.84
C THR A 65 6.53 17.63 1.02
N LEU A 66 5.71 18.02 0.04
CA LEU A 66 4.27 17.84 0.07
C LEU A 66 3.79 17.33 -1.28
N ILE A 67 2.97 16.26 -1.25
CA ILE A 67 2.29 15.71 -2.41
C ILE A 67 0.81 15.63 -2.06
N GLU A 68 -0.05 16.25 -2.86
CA GLU A 68 -1.50 16.21 -2.73
C GLU A 68 -2.09 15.53 -3.96
N THR A 69 -2.88 14.48 -3.75
CA THR A 69 -3.64 13.82 -4.81
C THR A 69 -5.12 14.09 -4.60
N TYR A 70 -5.70 14.88 -5.47
CA TYR A 70 -7.14 15.11 -5.50
C TYR A 70 -7.79 14.12 -6.45
N THR A 71 -8.79 13.39 -5.97
CA THR A 71 -9.56 12.43 -6.78
C THR A 71 -11.04 12.76 -6.67
N LYS A 72 -11.76 12.63 -7.78
CA LYS A 72 -13.21 12.74 -7.85
C LYS A 72 -13.75 11.65 -8.77
N SER A 73 -14.81 10.95 -8.34
CA SER A 73 -15.55 10.02 -9.18
C SER A 73 -17.03 10.03 -8.80
N TYR A 74 -17.91 9.53 -9.68
CA TYR A 74 -19.33 9.35 -9.34
C TYR A 74 -19.56 8.28 -8.27
N ILE A 75 -18.65 7.31 -8.15
CA ILE A 75 -18.79 6.17 -7.24
C ILE A 75 -18.28 6.51 -5.84
N SER A 76 -17.10 7.13 -5.73
CA SER A 76 -16.41 7.36 -4.45
C SER A 76 -16.50 8.81 -3.94
N GLY A 77 -17.19 9.70 -4.69
CA GLY A 77 -17.22 11.11 -4.33
C GLY A 77 -15.86 11.78 -4.51
N ARG A 78 -15.51 12.68 -3.59
CA ARG A 78 -14.24 13.42 -3.58
C ARG A 78 -13.33 12.87 -2.49
N SER A 79 -12.03 12.79 -2.79
CA SER A 79 -11.01 12.55 -1.77
C SER A 79 -9.75 13.36 -2.04
N ILE A 80 -9.01 13.65 -0.97
CA ILE A 80 -7.70 14.31 -1.02
C ILE A 80 -6.74 13.46 -0.19
N LEU A 81 -5.77 12.84 -0.87
CA LEU A 81 -4.66 12.18 -0.21
C LEU A 81 -3.47 13.14 -0.14
N THR A 82 -3.06 13.48 1.07
CA THR A 82 -1.91 14.36 1.34
C THR A 82 -0.79 13.54 1.95
N SER A 83 0.41 13.62 1.38
CA SER A 83 1.63 13.01 1.91
C SER A 83 2.68 14.08 2.18
N SER A 84 3.18 14.17 3.41
CA SER A 84 4.24 15.10 3.80
C SER A 84 5.54 14.37 4.13
N TYR A 85 6.66 14.96 3.73
CA TYR A 85 8.00 14.38 3.88
C TYR A 85 8.92 15.36 4.61
N ASN A 86 9.87 14.83 5.39
CA ASN A 86 10.91 15.66 6.01
C ASN A 86 12.01 16.01 5.00
N GLU A 87 12.99 16.80 5.46
CA GLU A 87 14.15 17.24 4.64
C GLU A 87 15.02 16.05 4.17
N ASN A 88 15.03 14.96 4.92
CA ASN A 88 15.71 13.71 4.54
C ASN A 88 14.89 12.84 3.56
N GLY A 89 13.70 13.31 3.16
CA GLY A 89 12.82 12.60 2.22
C GLY A 89 11.99 11.48 2.84
N LEU A 90 11.98 11.29 4.17
CA LEU A 90 11.16 10.30 4.85
C LEU A 90 9.72 10.80 4.97
N LEU A 91 8.75 9.90 4.81
CA LEU A 91 7.32 10.19 4.93
C LEU A 91 6.95 10.48 6.39
N LEU A 92 6.53 11.69 6.71
CA LEU A 92 6.11 12.10 8.05
C LEU A 92 4.64 11.80 8.33
N GLN A 93 3.81 12.05 7.33
CA GLN A 93 2.37 11.89 7.46
C GLN A 93 1.75 11.53 6.12
N SER A 94 0.72 10.68 6.18
CA SER A 94 -0.23 10.46 5.09
C SER A 94 -1.63 10.72 5.64
N MET A 95 -2.43 11.53 4.95
CA MET A 95 -3.81 11.84 5.34
C MET A 95 -4.71 11.69 4.13
N ASP A 96 -5.71 10.84 4.23
CA ASP A 96 -6.79 10.70 3.26
C ASP A 96 -8.06 11.30 3.85
N SER A 97 -8.64 12.24 3.14
CA SER A 97 -9.86 12.95 3.53
C SER A 97 -10.87 12.88 2.40
N SER A 98 -12.06 12.36 2.71
CA SER A 98 -13.18 12.26 1.79
C SER A 98 -14.43 12.90 2.40
N ASP A 99 -15.52 12.94 1.63
CA ASP A 99 -16.82 13.41 2.10
C ASP A 99 -17.40 12.52 3.23
N MET A 100 -16.91 11.28 3.37
CA MET A 100 -17.45 10.28 4.33
C MET A 100 -16.53 9.96 5.50
N ALA A 101 -15.21 10.16 5.35
CA ALA A 101 -14.26 9.77 6.37
C ALA A 101 -12.95 10.55 6.23
N VAL A 102 -12.21 10.64 7.33
CA VAL A 102 -10.82 11.07 7.33
C VAL A 102 -9.96 9.99 7.98
N SER A 103 -8.82 9.69 7.40
CA SER A 103 -7.80 8.87 8.03
C SER A 103 -6.43 9.52 7.90
N ALA A 104 -5.63 9.45 8.98
CA ALA A 104 -4.29 10.01 9.00
C ALA A 104 -3.33 9.05 9.70
N SER A 105 -2.16 8.86 9.11
CA SER A 105 -1.05 8.09 9.68
C SER A 105 0.16 8.98 9.85
N GLN A 106 0.74 8.99 11.04
CA GLN A 106 1.96 9.72 11.39
C GLN A 106 3.09 8.72 11.63
N TYR A 107 4.29 9.04 11.14
CA TYR A 107 5.46 8.16 11.16
C TYR A 107 6.58 8.80 11.99
N GLU A 108 7.14 8.02 12.92
CA GLU A 108 8.31 8.36 13.72
C GLU A 108 9.45 7.40 13.35
N TYR A 109 10.67 7.94 13.23
CA TYR A 109 11.84 7.19 12.77
C TYR A 109 12.99 7.26 13.78
N ASP A 110 13.85 6.25 13.76
CA ASP A 110 15.14 6.30 14.44
C ASP A 110 16.16 7.13 13.63
N ALA A 111 17.36 7.30 14.19
CA ALA A 111 18.44 8.04 13.53
C ALA A 111 18.96 7.38 12.24
N LYS A 112 18.61 6.10 12.00
CA LYS A 112 18.99 5.33 10.80
C LYS A 112 17.90 5.35 9.73
N GLY A 113 16.72 5.96 10.03
CA GLY A 113 15.59 6.03 9.12
C GLY A 113 14.65 4.80 9.19
N ASN A 114 14.78 3.96 10.20
CA ASN A 114 13.82 2.87 10.44
C ASN A 114 12.56 3.41 11.12
N ILE A 115 11.39 2.89 10.74
CA ILE A 115 10.12 3.26 11.36
C ILE A 115 10.09 2.75 12.81
N LEU A 116 10.10 3.65 13.78
CA LEU A 116 9.91 3.29 15.19
C LEU A 116 8.45 3.16 15.55
N LYS A 117 7.62 4.07 15.01
CA LYS A 117 6.21 4.09 15.36
C LYS A 117 5.38 4.66 14.23
N ILE A 118 4.19 4.07 14.06
CA ILE A 118 3.12 4.60 13.23
C ILE A 118 1.91 4.83 14.13
N THR A 119 1.31 6.02 14.05
CA THR A 119 0.05 6.32 14.71
C THR A 119 -0.99 6.63 13.67
N SER A 120 -1.96 5.74 13.50
CA SER A 120 -3.08 5.89 12.57
C SER A 120 -4.35 6.26 13.31
N ARG A 121 -5.06 7.25 12.80
CA ARG A 121 -6.38 7.68 13.29
C ARG A 121 -7.34 7.71 12.13
N SER A 122 -8.52 7.15 12.31
CA SER A 122 -9.61 7.25 11.34
C SER A 122 -10.88 7.70 12.03
N HIS A 123 -11.67 8.48 11.32
CA HIS A 123 -12.96 8.97 11.76
C HIS A 123 -13.95 8.91 10.59
N SER A 124 -15.09 8.27 10.78
CA SER A 124 -16.22 8.27 9.84
C SER A 124 -17.20 9.37 10.21
N PHE A 125 -17.72 10.07 9.21
CA PHE A 125 -18.74 11.12 9.36
C PHE A 125 -20.17 10.60 9.15
N ASP A 126 -20.37 9.28 9.06
CA ASP A 126 -21.69 8.69 8.97
C ASP A 126 -22.47 8.97 10.27
N ASP A 127 -23.57 9.72 10.17
CA ASP A 127 -24.37 10.18 11.32
C ASP A 127 -24.95 9.02 12.13
N ASP A 128 -25.22 7.87 11.49
CA ASP A 128 -25.77 6.69 12.15
C ASP A 128 -24.69 5.79 12.76
N PHE A 129 -23.44 5.88 12.27
CA PHE A 129 -22.31 5.02 12.64
C PHE A 129 -20.99 5.77 12.75
N ALA A 130 -21.00 6.97 13.35
CA ALA A 130 -19.78 7.71 13.61
C ALA A 130 -18.80 6.87 14.44
N THR A 131 -17.72 6.43 13.84
CA THR A 131 -16.69 5.61 14.48
C THR A 131 -15.35 6.31 14.46
N SER A 132 -14.63 6.24 15.58
CA SER A 132 -13.24 6.68 15.65
C SER A 132 -12.36 5.50 16.04
N LEU A 133 -11.32 5.28 15.28
CA LEU A 133 -10.32 4.26 15.55
C LEU A 133 -8.95 4.91 15.67
N THR A 134 -8.21 4.53 16.69
CA THR A 134 -6.77 4.82 16.83
C THR A 134 -6.01 3.51 16.85
N GLU A 135 -5.03 3.36 15.96
CA GLU A 135 -4.15 2.20 15.94
C GLU A 135 -2.69 2.69 15.99
N VAL A 136 -1.90 2.08 16.86
CA VAL A 136 -0.48 2.39 17.03
C VAL A 136 0.32 1.12 16.77
N HIS A 137 1.34 1.22 15.91
CA HIS A 137 2.33 0.18 15.64
C HIS A 137 3.68 0.66 16.16
N GLN A 138 4.30 -0.10 17.06
CA GLN A 138 5.64 0.19 17.60
C GLN A 138 6.58 -0.92 17.19
N TYR A 139 7.61 -0.57 16.41
CA TYR A 139 8.58 -1.50 15.84
C TYR A 139 9.82 -1.63 16.70
N ARG A 140 10.36 -2.84 16.74
CA ARG A 140 11.67 -3.17 17.33
C ARG A 140 12.56 -3.78 16.27
N TYR A 141 13.84 -3.42 16.30
CA TYR A 141 14.84 -3.86 15.34
C TYR A 141 15.99 -4.58 16.07
N ASP A 142 16.64 -5.50 15.36
CA ASP A 142 17.88 -6.12 15.80
C ASP A 142 19.09 -5.19 15.57
N GLU A 143 20.27 -5.66 15.96
CA GLU A 143 21.53 -4.90 15.78
C GLU A 143 21.89 -4.66 14.30
N LYS A 144 21.34 -5.48 13.37
CA LYS A 144 21.50 -5.36 11.91
C LYS A 144 20.43 -4.48 11.27
N ASN A 145 19.60 -3.77 12.05
CA ASN A 145 18.48 -2.94 11.60
C ASN A 145 17.38 -3.70 10.87
N ARG A 146 17.12 -4.93 11.24
CA ARG A 146 16.05 -5.74 10.68
C ARG A 146 14.88 -5.75 11.65
N PRO A 147 13.63 -5.54 11.22
CA PRO A 147 12.48 -5.58 12.11
C PRO A 147 12.31 -7.01 12.67
N VAL A 148 12.21 -7.12 13.99
CA VAL A 148 12.03 -8.42 14.69
C VAL A 148 10.67 -8.54 15.34
N GLN A 149 10.06 -7.40 15.70
CA GLN A 149 8.80 -7.40 16.43
C GLN A 149 8.06 -6.08 16.24
N MET A 150 6.73 -6.16 16.31
CA MET A 150 5.86 -4.99 16.33
C MET A 150 4.77 -5.17 17.38
N LEU A 151 4.55 -4.15 18.23
CA LEU A 151 3.41 -4.06 19.13
C LEU A 151 2.31 -3.24 18.44
N ARG A 152 1.16 -3.87 18.16
CA ARG A 152 -0.06 -3.21 17.75
C ARG A 152 -0.91 -2.84 18.96
N ILE A 153 -1.42 -1.62 19.02
CA ILE A 153 -2.34 -1.16 20.06
C ILE A 153 -3.55 -0.50 19.39
N ARG A 154 -4.73 -1.01 19.61
CA ARG A 154 -6.01 -0.44 19.14
C ARG A 154 -6.75 0.24 20.26
N ASN A 155 -7.16 1.48 20.05
CA ASN A 155 -7.92 2.30 20.99
C ASN A 155 -7.34 2.30 22.42
N GLY A 156 -6.01 2.14 22.55
CA GLY A 156 -5.31 2.10 23.82
C GLY A 156 -5.61 0.89 24.73
N LYS A 157 -6.33 -0.10 24.23
CA LYS A 157 -6.81 -1.25 25.05
C LYS A 157 -6.47 -2.60 24.45
N ASP A 158 -6.79 -2.83 23.19
CA ASP A 158 -6.50 -4.09 22.50
C ASP A 158 -5.08 -4.07 21.98
N SER A 159 -4.23 -4.96 22.43
CA SER A 159 -2.83 -5.06 22.00
C SER A 159 -2.50 -6.46 21.54
N ALA A 160 -1.69 -6.54 20.48
CA ALA A 160 -1.11 -7.78 19.97
C ALA A 160 0.37 -7.56 19.67
N LEU A 161 1.16 -8.57 19.97
CA LEU A 161 2.57 -8.62 19.62
C LEU A 161 2.71 -9.43 18.32
N ILE A 162 3.35 -8.86 17.33
CA ILE A 162 3.61 -9.48 16.06
C ILE A 162 5.10 -9.75 15.91
N ASP A 163 5.48 -10.99 15.68
CA ASP A 163 6.86 -11.40 15.49
C ASP A 163 7.19 -11.49 13.99
N PHE A 164 8.39 -11.04 13.62
CA PHE A 164 8.93 -11.14 12.26
C PHE A 164 10.11 -12.11 12.25
N LEU A 165 10.00 -13.19 11.48
CA LEU A 165 11.12 -14.08 11.22
C LEU A 165 11.82 -13.67 9.92
N GLN A 166 13.08 -14.07 9.78
CA GLN A 166 13.94 -13.64 8.69
C GLN A 166 14.78 -14.81 8.18
N ASP A 167 15.13 -14.74 6.90
CA ASP A 167 16.15 -15.60 6.33
C ASP A 167 17.56 -15.12 6.71
N GLU A 168 18.59 -15.85 6.26
CA GLU A 168 20.00 -15.55 6.55
C GLU A 168 20.46 -14.18 6.02
N ILE A 169 19.84 -13.70 4.93
CA ILE A 169 20.19 -12.41 4.30
C ILE A 169 19.33 -11.25 4.78
N GLY A 170 18.30 -11.54 5.62
CA GLY A 170 17.49 -10.53 6.32
C GLY A 170 16.18 -10.17 5.65
N ASN A 171 15.70 -10.94 4.69
CA ASN A 171 14.34 -10.81 4.21
C ASN A 171 13.36 -11.32 5.26
N ILE A 172 12.24 -10.64 5.45
CA ILE A 172 11.18 -11.12 6.32
C ILE A 172 10.48 -12.30 5.65
N THR A 173 10.58 -13.47 6.26
CA THR A 173 9.93 -14.70 5.75
C THR A 173 8.59 -14.96 6.38
N ASP A 174 8.39 -14.49 7.61
CA ASP A 174 7.16 -14.72 8.36
C ASP A 174 6.74 -13.49 9.16
N GLU A 175 5.44 -13.28 9.24
CA GLU A 175 4.78 -12.34 10.13
C GLU A 175 3.76 -13.12 10.94
N ILE A 176 3.96 -13.19 12.26
CA ILE A 176 3.20 -14.07 13.15
C ILE A 176 2.51 -13.25 14.23
N GLU A 177 1.18 -13.23 14.23
CA GLU A 177 0.38 -12.79 15.37
C GLU A 177 0.06 -14.02 16.22
N PRO A 178 0.64 -14.18 17.44
CA PRO A 178 0.41 -15.35 18.24
C PRO A 178 -1.01 -15.39 18.82
N GLY A 179 -1.51 -16.61 19.08
CA GLY A 179 -2.82 -16.85 19.69
C GLY A 179 -3.74 -17.73 18.84
N ILE A 180 -4.88 -18.14 19.41
CA ILE A 180 -5.83 -19.09 18.78
C ILE A 180 -6.40 -18.54 17.46
N ASN A 181 -6.59 -17.23 17.38
CA ASN A 181 -7.08 -16.53 16.19
C ASN A 181 -5.98 -15.71 15.51
N GLY A 182 -4.73 -15.94 15.88
CA GLY A 182 -3.58 -15.24 15.33
C GLY A 182 -3.42 -15.52 13.84
N LYS A 183 -2.83 -14.56 13.15
CA LYS A 183 -2.59 -14.65 11.72
C LYS A 183 -1.14 -14.98 11.47
N HIS A 184 -0.88 -15.79 10.45
CA HIS A 184 0.46 -16.12 10.01
C HIS A 184 0.55 -15.86 8.52
N PHE A 185 1.41 -14.91 8.13
CA PHE A 185 1.74 -14.60 6.75
C PHE A 185 3.15 -15.07 6.45
N TYR A 186 3.32 -15.62 5.25
CA TYR A 186 4.59 -16.08 4.69
C TYR A 186 4.94 -15.19 3.51
N TYR A 187 6.21 -14.78 3.44
CA TYR A 187 6.75 -13.93 2.40
C TYR A 187 7.81 -14.71 1.61
N TYR A 188 7.62 -14.83 0.31
CA TYR A 188 8.55 -15.52 -0.57
C TYR A 188 9.27 -14.54 -1.47
N TYR A 189 10.51 -14.86 -1.81
CA TYR A 189 11.39 -13.99 -2.59
C TYR A 189 12.01 -14.79 -3.72
N ASP A 190 12.37 -14.08 -4.81
CA ASP A 190 13.15 -14.65 -5.90
C ASP A 190 14.67 -14.57 -5.61
N ASP A 191 15.46 -15.06 -6.58
CA ASP A 191 16.92 -15.06 -6.55
C ASP A 191 17.56 -13.65 -6.49
N LYS A 192 16.78 -12.61 -6.75
CA LYS A 192 17.19 -11.19 -6.67
C LYS A 192 16.67 -10.51 -5.41
N ASN A 193 16.15 -11.26 -4.43
CA ASN A 193 15.56 -10.75 -3.19
C ASN A 193 14.36 -9.83 -3.40
N ARG A 194 13.55 -10.08 -4.44
CA ARG A 194 12.31 -9.38 -4.68
C ARG A 194 11.15 -10.21 -4.17
N LEU A 195 10.24 -9.57 -3.44
CA LEU A 195 9.05 -10.22 -2.89
C LEU A 195 8.16 -10.75 -4.03
N THR A 196 7.95 -12.06 -4.10
CA THR A 196 7.13 -12.70 -5.15
C THR A 196 5.76 -13.08 -4.67
N ASP A 197 5.62 -13.46 -3.40
CA ASP A 197 4.34 -13.93 -2.87
C ASP A 197 4.15 -13.50 -1.43
N ILE A 198 2.91 -13.17 -1.08
CA ILE A 198 2.43 -13.06 0.29
C ILE A 198 1.34 -14.09 0.45
N VAL A 199 1.55 -15.03 1.36
CA VAL A 199 0.70 -16.21 1.54
C VAL A 199 0.23 -16.28 2.99
N LYS A 200 -1.03 -16.65 3.21
CA LYS A 200 -1.57 -16.92 4.55
C LYS A 200 -2.00 -18.38 4.71
N TYR A 201 -1.92 -18.86 5.94
CA TYR A 201 -2.51 -20.15 6.28
C TYR A 201 -4.02 -20.02 6.44
N ASN A 202 -4.77 -20.83 5.70
CA ASN A 202 -6.21 -20.91 5.83
C ASN A 202 -6.56 -22.12 6.70
N ALA A 203 -6.92 -21.87 7.96
CA ALA A 203 -7.22 -22.92 8.93
C ALA A 203 -8.45 -23.77 8.55
N VAL A 204 -9.42 -23.20 7.83
CA VAL A 204 -10.64 -23.90 7.39
C VAL A 204 -10.32 -24.93 6.30
N LYS A 205 -9.40 -24.59 5.39
CA LYS A 205 -8.98 -25.47 4.28
C LYS A 205 -7.76 -26.32 4.63
N GLY A 206 -7.09 -26.06 5.76
CA GLY A 206 -5.84 -26.70 6.14
C GLY A 206 -4.70 -26.48 5.14
N ALA A 207 -4.69 -25.35 4.42
CA ALA A 207 -3.78 -25.11 3.30
C ALA A 207 -3.30 -23.64 3.27
N LEU A 208 -2.15 -23.43 2.66
CA LEU A 208 -1.63 -22.10 2.33
C LEU A 208 -2.45 -21.53 1.15
N LYS A 209 -2.80 -20.23 1.26
CA LYS A 209 -3.49 -19.47 0.23
C LYS A 209 -2.73 -18.18 -0.03
N PRO A 210 -2.32 -17.89 -1.27
CA PRO A 210 -1.74 -16.58 -1.57
C PRO A 210 -2.78 -15.49 -1.42
N ASP A 211 -2.33 -14.33 -0.92
CA ASP A 211 -3.08 -13.08 -0.92
C ASP A 211 -2.60 -12.18 -2.06
N PHE A 212 -1.28 -12.19 -2.30
CA PHE A 212 -0.66 -11.46 -3.40
C PHE A 212 0.39 -12.30 -4.11
N ILE A 213 0.51 -12.08 -5.43
CA ILE A 213 1.61 -12.60 -6.26
C ILE A 213 2.16 -11.44 -7.07
N PHE A 214 3.51 -11.31 -7.14
CA PHE A 214 4.20 -10.21 -7.80
C PHE A 214 5.17 -10.73 -8.85
N GLU A 215 5.20 -10.09 -10.02
CA GLU A 215 6.15 -10.38 -11.09
C GLU A 215 6.92 -9.11 -11.48
N TYR A 216 8.21 -9.27 -11.78
CA TYR A 216 9.10 -8.16 -12.07
C TYR A 216 9.80 -8.32 -13.41
N ASN A 217 10.10 -7.20 -14.06
CA ASN A 217 10.93 -7.20 -15.25
C ASN A 217 12.45 -7.24 -14.92
N ARG A 218 13.28 -7.20 -15.97
CA ARG A 218 14.74 -7.22 -15.81
C ARG A 218 15.29 -5.97 -15.13
N GLN A 219 14.58 -4.85 -15.17
CA GLN A 219 14.88 -3.57 -14.51
C GLN A 219 14.42 -3.50 -13.05
N ASN A 220 13.97 -4.61 -12.46
CA ASN A 220 13.42 -4.72 -11.10
C ASN A 220 12.15 -3.87 -10.86
N GLN A 221 11.38 -3.59 -11.93
CA GLN A 221 10.10 -2.93 -11.81
C GLN A 221 8.99 -3.98 -11.71
N LEU A 222 8.01 -3.75 -10.83
CA LEU A 222 6.82 -4.60 -10.68
C LEU A 222 5.96 -4.47 -11.95
N VAL A 223 5.86 -5.52 -12.76
CA VAL A 223 5.07 -5.49 -14.01
C VAL A 223 3.72 -6.17 -13.89
N LYS A 224 3.54 -7.01 -12.86
CA LYS A 224 2.27 -7.66 -12.60
C LYS A 224 2.06 -7.92 -11.12
N MET A 225 0.84 -7.72 -10.66
CA MET A 225 0.38 -8.10 -9.33
C MET A 225 -0.95 -8.82 -9.45
N VAL A 226 -1.06 -9.98 -8.84
CA VAL A 226 -2.34 -10.67 -8.61
C VAL A 226 -2.76 -10.40 -7.19
N ALA A 227 -3.96 -9.86 -6.99
CA ALA A 227 -4.57 -9.64 -5.68
C ALA A 227 -5.77 -10.58 -5.54
N ILE A 228 -5.70 -11.48 -4.56
CA ILE A 228 -6.75 -12.48 -4.32
C ILE A 228 -7.77 -11.88 -3.35
N GLU A 229 -9.06 -11.92 -3.72
CA GLU A 229 -10.13 -11.40 -2.89
C GLU A 229 -10.39 -12.30 -1.67
N GLU A 230 -10.68 -11.70 -0.53
CA GLU A 230 -11.14 -12.43 0.64
C GLU A 230 -12.58 -12.91 0.39
N GLY A 231 -12.79 -14.23 0.52
CA GLY A 231 -14.11 -14.85 0.36
C GLY A 231 -14.03 -16.30 -0.06
N MET A 232 -15.21 -16.90 -0.26
CA MET A 232 -15.31 -18.31 -0.68
C MET A 232 -15.11 -18.52 -2.18
N SER A 233 -15.29 -17.51 -3.00
CA SER A 233 -15.26 -17.59 -4.47
C SER A 233 -13.86 -17.87 -5.03
N GLY A 234 -12.80 -17.45 -4.32
CA GLY A 234 -11.43 -17.53 -4.82
C GLY A 234 -11.21 -16.64 -6.05
N ASP A 235 -11.93 -15.52 -6.12
CA ASP A 235 -11.78 -14.53 -7.17
C ASP A 235 -10.51 -13.71 -6.95
N TYR A 236 -9.96 -13.18 -8.02
CA TYR A 236 -8.79 -12.34 -7.99
C TYR A 236 -8.79 -11.34 -9.12
N ASN A 237 -8.07 -10.24 -8.92
CA ASN A 237 -7.79 -9.25 -9.93
C ASN A 237 -6.31 -9.27 -10.29
N THR A 238 -6.01 -9.10 -11.58
CA THR A 238 -4.65 -9.00 -12.09
C THR A 238 -4.38 -7.56 -12.51
N TRP A 239 -3.38 -6.95 -11.88
CA TRP A 239 -2.87 -5.64 -12.26
C TRP A 239 -1.61 -5.78 -13.12
N GLN A 240 -1.55 -5.07 -14.23
CA GLN A 240 -0.39 -4.99 -15.10
C GLN A 240 0.09 -3.54 -15.19
N TYR A 241 1.40 -3.36 -15.10
CA TYR A 241 2.05 -2.06 -15.04
C TYR A 241 2.99 -1.86 -16.20
N VAL A 242 2.90 -0.70 -16.87
CA VAL A 242 3.80 -0.29 -17.94
C VAL A 242 4.58 0.93 -17.48
N TYR A 243 5.86 0.96 -17.80
CA TYR A 243 6.79 2.01 -17.40
C TYR A 243 7.34 2.73 -18.61
N GLY A 244 7.57 4.03 -18.46
CA GLY A 244 8.32 4.84 -19.43
C GLY A 244 9.83 4.60 -19.30
N ASP A 245 10.58 5.19 -20.21
CA ASP A 245 12.03 5.01 -20.32
C ASP A 245 12.80 5.46 -19.08
N GLU A 246 12.27 6.43 -18.34
CA GLU A 246 12.86 6.97 -17.11
C GLU A 246 12.41 6.23 -15.85
N GLY A 247 11.61 5.16 -16.00
CA GLY A 247 11.16 4.30 -14.92
C GLY A 247 9.87 4.76 -14.21
N GLN A 248 9.24 5.84 -14.67
CA GLN A 248 7.92 6.26 -14.20
C GLN A 248 6.83 5.32 -14.75
N ARG A 249 5.80 5.05 -13.93
CA ARG A 249 4.66 4.23 -14.36
C ARG A 249 3.78 5.06 -15.27
N ILE A 250 3.52 4.57 -16.49
CA ILE A 250 2.70 5.28 -17.48
C ILE A 250 1.31 4.68 -17.68
N ILE A 251 1.15 3.37 -17.43
CA ILE A 251 -0.16 2.70 -17.53
C ILE A 251 -0.30 1.68 -16.41
N GLU A 252 -1.51 1.56 -15.86
CA GLU A 252 -1.96 0.46 -15.00
C GLU A 252 -3.23 -0.14 -15.56
N LYS A 253 -3.26 -1.46 -15.79
CA LYS A 253 -4.44 -2.19 -16.29
C LYS A 253 -4.92 -3.18 -15.24
N CYS A 254 -6.24 -3.26 -15.05
CA CYS A 254 -6.87 -4.23 -14.17
C CYS A 254 -7.68 -5.22 -14.98
N PHE A 255 -7.46 -6.51 -14.72
CA PHE A 255 -8.18 -7.61 -15.37
C PHE A 255 -8.87 -8.48 -14.32
N SER A 256 -10.04 -9.03 -14.69
CA SER A 256 -10.69 -10.06 -13.90
C SER A 256 -9.93 -11.40 -13.98
N LYS A 257 -10.38 -12.36 -13.17
CA LYS A 257 -9.91 -13.76 -13.19
C LYS A 257 -10.01 -14.42 -14.57
N GLU A 258 -11.02 -14.06 -15.36
CA GLU A 258 -11.26 -14.53 -16.72
C GLU A 258 -10.40 -13.78 -17.76
N ASN A 259 -9.46 -12.95 -17.31
CA ASN A 259 -8.61 -12.11 -18.14
C ASN A 259 -9.41 -11.08 -18.99
N ILE A 260 -10.55 -10.63 -18.46
CA ILE A 260 -11.34 -9.54 -19.06
C ILE A 260 -10.80 -8.23 -18.52
N LEU A 261 -10.49 -7.28 -19.40
CA LEU A 261 -10.08 -5.93 -19.00
C LEU A 261 -11.24 -5.25 -18.27
N LEU A 262 -11.04 -4.91 -17.00
CA LEU A 262 -12.01 -4.18 -16.17
C LEU A 262 -11.87 -2.66 -16.33
N GLY A 263 -10.68 -2.18 -16.61
CA GLY A 263 -10.36 -0.79 -16.84
C GLY A 263 -8.86 -0.53 -16.70
N TYR A 264 -8.44 0.70 -16.96
CA TYR A 264 -7.04 1.09 -16.84
C TYR A 264 -6.87 2.56 -16.57
N PHE A 265 -5.69 2.93 -16.06
CA PHE A 265 -5.24 4.30 -15.85
C PHE A 265 -4.06 4.62 -16.76
N GLU A 266 -4.03 5.86 -17.26
CA GLU A 266 -2.89 6.45 -17.94
C GLU A 266 -2.39 7.66 -17.14
N TYR A 267 -1.06 7.82 -17.06
CA TYR A 267 -0.41 8.85 -16.27
C TYR A 267 0.28 9.87 -17.19
N GLU A 268 -0.09 11.13 -17.06
CA GLU A 268 0.53 12.26 -17.74
C GLU A 268 1.37 13.04 -16.73
N TYR A 269 2.67 13.14 -16.96
CA TYR A 269 3.65 13.80 -16.09
C TYR A 269 4.00 15.18 -16.61
N LYS A 270 3.99 16.22 -15.73
CA LYS A 270 4.30 17.63 -16.07
C LYS A 270 5.26 18.23 -15.07
#